data_8a0a4e7adee38f1f2fa5651157a8a69f
#
_entry.id   8a0a4e7adee38f1f2fa5651157a8a69f
#
_cell.length_a   1.000
_cell.length_b   1.000
_cell.length_c   1.000
_cell.angle_alpha   90.00
_cell.angle_beta   90.00
_cell.angle_gamma   90.00
#
_symmetry.space_group_name_H-M   'P 1'
#
loop_
_entity.id
_entity.type
_entity.pdbx_description
1 polymer ?
#
loop_
_entity_poly.entity_id
_entity_poly.type
_entity_poly.pdbx_seq_one_letter_code
_entity_poly.pdbx_strand_id
1 'polypeptide(L)'
;MLTAGLLLAAGAGRRMGGPKALLRDGNGWPFLERAVSALLDGGCDAVTVVLGAAADRARDLLDETLRADDPAVSVVEAPDWDEGMGASLRAGLDALASTSDHDAALVTLVDLPDVDASVVRRVLAAGTGPDSLVRAAYDGRPGHPVLIGREHWDGVRATARGDQGARAYFSDHPPVDCECGDLATGRDVDRPEDLTP
;
A
#
# COMPACT_ATOMS: atom_id res chain seq x y z
N MET A 1 -4.00 -4.07 18.54
CA MET A 1 -3.19 -4.63 17.43
C MET A 1 -2.40 -3.50 16.85
N LEU A 2 -1.07 -3.58 16.91
CA LEU A 2 -0.19 -2.59 16.27
C LEU A 2 -0.11 -2.89 14.78
N THR A 3 -0.46 -1.94 13.93
CA THR A 3 -0.50 -2.14 12.49
C THR A 3 0.36 -1.12 11.74
N ALA A 4 1.30 -1.61 10.94
CA ALA A 4 2.04 -0.77 10.01
C ALA A 4 1.28 -0.62 8.68
N GLY A 5 1.14 0.59 8.17
CA GLY A 5 0.80 0.83 6.77
C GLY A 5 1.99 0.47 5.88
N LEU A 6 1.77 -0.30 4.81
CA LEU A 6 2.78 -0.64 3.82
C LEU A 6 2.32 -0.13 2.46
N LEU A 7 2.89 1.02 2.05
CA LEU A 7 2.56 1.69 0.80
C LEU A 7 3.49 1.24 -0.32
N LEU A 8 2.97 0.53 -1.32
CA LEU A 8 3.74 0.14 -2.49
C LEU A 8 3.72 1.26 -3.54
N ALA A 9 4.87 1.90 -3.76
CA ALA A 9 5.04 3.04 -4.65
C ALA A 9 6.25 2.90 -5.59
N ALA A 10 6.71 1.66 -5.83
CA ALA A 10 7.95 1.37 -6.56
C ALA A 10 7.79 1.33 -8.10
N GLY A 11 6.56 1.32 -8.61
CA GLY A 11 6.29 1.08 -10.03
C GLY A 11 6.71 2.23 -10.95
N ALA A 12 7.24 1.88 -12.14
CA ALA A 12 7.69 2.85 -13.15
C ALA A 12 6.55 3.60 -13.87
N GLY A 13 5.30 3.16 -13.73
CA GLY A 13 4.14 3.82 -14.35
C GLY A 13 4.22 3.96 -15.86
N ARG A 14 4.71 2.92 -16.57
CA ARG A 14 5.01 2.97 -18.02
C ARG A 14 3.84 3.43 -18.88
N ARG A 15 2.60 3.02 -18.51
CA ARG A 15 1.36 3.41 -19.23
C ARG A 15 0.94 4.85 -18.93
N MET A 16 1.31 5.35 -17.74
CA MET A 16 1.03 6.71 -17.27
C MET A 16 2.05 7.72 -17.79
N GLY A 17 3.17 7.26 -18.37
CA GLY A 17 4.28 8.11 -18.81
C GLY A 17 5.29 8.46 -17.72
N GLY A 18 5.17 7.91 -16.52
CA GLY A 18 6.09 8.12 -15.41
C GLY A 18 5.66 7.46 -14.12
N PRO A 19 6.54 7.42 -13.10
CA PRO A 19 6.27 6.79 -11.81
C PRO A 19 5.04 7.39 -11.13
N LYS A 20 4.09 6.52 -10.74
CA LYS A 20 2.82 6.94 -10.10
C LYS A 20 3.05 7.64 -8.77
N ALA A 21 4.13 7.33 -8.06
CA ALA A 21 4.55 8.02 -6.84
C ALA A 21 4.74 9.54 -7.02
N LEU A 22 5.02 10.00 -8.23
CA LEU A 22 5.25 11.42 -8.54
C LEU A 22 4.01 12.13 -9.09
N LEU A 23 2.90 11.43 -9.25
CA LEU A 23 1.65 12.01 -9.74
C LEU A 23 1.03 12.94 -8.70
N ARG A 24 0.29 13.92 -9.22
CA ARG A 24 -0.55 14.82 -8.44
C ARG A 24 -1.98 14.73 -8.92
N ASP A 25 -2.93 14.88 -8.02
CA ASP A 25 -4.35 14.96 -8.38
C ASP A 25 -4.70 16.32 -9.02
N GLY A 26 -5.96 16.49 -9.40
CA GLY A 26 -6.47 17.73 -10.00
C GLY A 26 -6.33 18.98 -9.12
N ASN A 27 -6.12 18.83 -7.81
CA ASN A 27 -5.85 19.89 -6.85
C ASN A 27 -4.35 20.12 -6.60
N GLY A 28 -3.48 19.37 -7.26
CA GLY A 28 -2.03 19.45 -7.11
C GLY A 28 -1.47 18.64 -5.95
N TRP A 29 -2.27 17.84 -5.24
CA TRP A 29 -1.80 17.00 -4.14
C TRP A 29 -1.08 15.75 -4.64
N PRO A 30 0.13 15.45 -4.12
CA PRO A 30 0.84 14.24 -4.47
C PRO A 30 0.06 12.98 -4.05
N PHE A 31 -0.02 12.00 -4.96
CA PHE A 31 -0.62 10.70 -4.65
C PHE A 31 0.07 10.01 -3.47
N LEU A 32 1.40 10.16 -3.42
CA LEU A 32 2.24 9.60 -2.37
C LEU A 32 1.84 10.15 -0.99
N GLU A 33 1.74 11.48 -0.85
CA GLU A 33 1.33 12.13 0.39
C GLU A 33 -0.09 11.75 0.80
N ARG A 34 -1.01 11.73 -0.18
CA ARG A 34 -2.40 11.34 0.04
C ARG A 34 -2.52 9.93 0.61
N ALA A 35 -1.80 8.97 0.03
CA ALA A 35 -1.82 7.58 0.50
C ALA A 35 -1.20 7.42 1.90
N VAL A 36 -0.10 8.11 2.18
CA VAL A 36 0.50 8.14 3.53
C VAL A 36 -0.47 8.72 4.54
N SER A 37 -1.11 9.87 4.21
CA SER A 37 -2.12 10.49 5.08
C SER A 37 -3.30 9.56 5.34
N ALA A 38 -3.82 8.90 4.30
CA ALA A 38 -4.93 7.96 4.43
C ALA A 38 -4.61 6.81 5.40
N LEU A 39 -3.38 6.28 5.37
CA LEU A 39 -2.92 5.21 6.27
C LEU A 39 -2.82 5.70 7.73
N LEU A 40 -2.14 6.83 7.97
CA LEU A 40 -1.97 7.37 9.34
C LEU A 40 -3.31 7.82 9.93
N ASP A 41 -4.09 8.63 9.20
CA ASP A 41 -5.39 9.15 9.66
C ASP A 41 -6.43 8.02 9.79
N GLY A 42 -6.23 6.91 9.08
CA GLY A 42 -7.03 5.70 9.16
C GLY A 42 -6.73 4.81 10.37
N GLY A 43 -5.59 5.04 11.05
CA GLY A 43 -5.24 4.35 12.29
C GLY A 43 -4.07 3.36 12.18
N CYS A 44 -3.25 3.44 11.15
CA CYS A 44 -1.95 2.77 11.17
C CYS A 44 -1.00 3.47 12.14
N ASP A 45 -0.25 2.70 12.94
CA ASP A 45 0.68 3.24 13.95
C ASP A 45 1.95 3.82 13.32
N ALA A 46 2.31 3.31 12.14
CA ALA A 46 3.43 3.78 11.33
C ALA A 46 3.17 3.47 9.86
N VAL A 47 3.91 4.11 8.95
CA VAL A 47 3.86 3.84 7.50
C VAL A 47 5.25 3.58 6.96
N THR A 48 5.41 2.46 6.27
CA THR A 48 6.59 2.16 5.46
C THR A 48 6.26 2.35 3.99
N VAL A 49 6.94 3.29 3.34
CA VAL A 49 6.81 3.56 1.91
C VAL A 49 7.87 2.78 1.15
N VAL A 50 7.45 1.91 0.22
CA VAL A 50 8.36 1.14 -0.62
C VAL A 50 8.52 1.85 -1.96
N LEU A 51 9.73 2.34 -2.22
CA LEU A 51 10.13 3.04 -3.44
C LEU A 51 10.93 2.12 -4.37
N GLY A 52 11.04 2.51 -5.64
CA GLY A 52 11.81 1.81 -6.65
C GLY A 52 12.13 2.74 -7.82
N ALA A 53 11.35 2.70 -8.90
CA ALA A 53 11.53 3.63 -10.00
C ALA A 53 11.44 5.09 -9.51
N ALA A 54 12.48 5.89 -9.80
CA ALA A 54 12.61 7.28 -9.36
C ALA A 54 12.57 7.48 -7.83
N ALA A 55 13.19 6.57 -7.07
CA ALA A 55 13.22 6.61 -5.61
C ALA A 55 13.71 7.97 -5.07
N ASP A 56 14.80 8.54 -5.61
CA ASP A 56 15.33 9.83 -5.17
C ASP A 56 14.30 10.95 -5.30
N ARG A 57 13.62 11.04 -6.46
CA ARG A 57 12.59 12.06 -6.69
C ARG A 57 11.37 11.89 -5.79
N ALA A 58 11.02 10.64 -5.48
CA ALA A 58 9.93 10.35 -4.56
C ALA A 58 10.30 10.67 -3.10
N ARG A 59 11.58 10.51 -2.72
CA ARG A 59 12.11 10.98 -1.43
C ARG A 59 12.04 12.50 -1.34
N ASP A 60 12.58 13.21 -2.37
CA ASP A 60 12.51 14.68 -2.43
C ASP A 60 11.06 15.17 -2.26
N LEU A 61 10.09 14.48 -2.89
CA LEU A 61 8.68 14.82 -2.77
C LEU A 61 8.12 14.60 -1.35
N LEU A 62 8.55 13.53 -0.68
CA LEU A 62 8.19 13.29 0.73
C LEU A 62 8.83 14.34 1.64
N ASP A 63 10.08 14.74 1.37
CA ASP A 63 10.80 15.76 2.13
C ASP A 63 10.21 17.16 1.96
N GLU A 64 9.59 17.46 0.81
CA GLU A 64 8.82 18.69 0.58
C GLU A 64 7.50 18.72 1.35
N THR A 65 7.00 17.58 1.79
CA THR A 65 5.75 17.48 2.52
C THR A 65 6.02 17.32 4.02
N LEU A 66 5.14 17.84 4.89
CA LEU A 66 5.29 17.76 6.35
C LEU A 66 5.37 16.33 6.93
N ARG A 67 5.22 15.31 6.07
CA ARG A 67 5.27 13.89 6.46
C ARG A 67 6.68 13.30 6.44
N ALA A 68 7.67 13.95 5.82
CA ALA A 68 9.06 13.47 5.82
C ALA A 68 9.69 13.47 7.21
N ASP A 69 9.34 14.47 8.03
CA ASP A 69 9.82 14.60 9.42
C ASP A 69 8.93 13.85 10.43
N ASP A 70 7.88 13.15 9.98
CA ASP A 70 7.04 12.37 10.86
C ASP A 70 7.79 11.08 11.25
N PRO A 71 8.12 10.87 12.53
CA PRO A 71 8.83 9.66 12.97
C PRO A 71 8.06 8.36 12.71
N ALA A 72 6.76 8.46 12.41
CA ALA A 72 5.94 7.33 12.03
C ALA A 72 6.10 6.94 10.54
N VAL A 73 6.82 7.73 9.72
CA VAL A 73 7.00 7.44 8.29
C VAL A 73 8.44 6.99 8.03
N SER A 74 8.59 5.84 7.40
CA SER A 74 9.87 5.28 6.97
C SER A 74 9.86 4.97 5.48
N VAL A 75 11.04 5.00 4.85
CA VAL A 75 11.20 4.72 3.42
C VAL A 75 12.14 3.55 3.23
N VAL A 76 11.73 2.60 2.42
CA VAL A 76 12.52 1.43 1.99
C VAL A 76 12.61 1.43 0.47
N GLU A 77 13.78 1.13 -0.06
CA GLU A 77 13.96 0.94 -1.48
C GLU A 77 13.92 -0.55 -1.83
N ALA A 78 13.14 -0.92 -2.83
CA ALA A 78 13.10 -2.25 -3.38
C ALA A 78 14.11 -2.33 -4.55
N PRO A 79 15.28 -2.98 -4.38
CA PRO A 79 16.31 -2.99 -5.42
C PRO A 79 15.84 -3.71 -6.69
N ASP A 80 15.01 -4.72 -6.52
CA ASP A 80 14.50 -5.56 -7.61
C ASP A 80 13.07 -5.18 -8.04
N TRP A 81 12.70 -3.89 -7.90
CA TRP A 81 11.35 -3.40 -8.18
C TRP A 81 10.87 -3.70 -9.61
N ASP A 82 11.77 -3.85 -10.56
CA ASP A 82 11.48 -4.14 -11.96
C ASP A 82 11.04 -5.59 -12.21
N GLU A 83 11.24 -6.50 -11.24
CA GLU A 83 10.64 -7.82 -11.24
C GLU A 83 9.11 -7.78 -11.08
N GLY A 84 8.54 -6.65 -10.61
CA GLY A 84 7.12 -6.45 -10.41
C GLY A 84 6.72 -6.20 -8.95
N MET A 85 5.41 -6.14 -8.70
CA MET A 85 4.83 -5.83 -7.39
C MET A 85 5.30 -6.79 -6.28
N GLY A 86 5.53 -8.05 -6.60
CA GLY A 86 5.99 -9.06 -5.64
C GLY A 86 7.33 -8.71 -5.00
N ALA A 87 8.27 -8.14 -5.75
CA ALA A 87 9.56 -7.68 -5.21
C ALA A 87 9.37 -6.54 -4.20
N SER A 88 8.53 -5.55 -4.54
CA SER A 88 8.21 -4.43 -3.65
C SER A 88 7.53 -4.90 -2.36
N LEU A 89 6.60 -5.84 -2.46
CA LEU A 89 5.92 -6.42 -1.30
C LEU A 89 6.91 -7.18 -0.40
N ARG A 90 7.81 -8.00 -0.97
CA ARG A 90 8.86 -8.69 -0.20
C ARG A 90 9.75 -7.68 0.54
N ALA A 91 10.29 -6.68 -0.16
CA ALA A 91 11.15 -5.67 0.43
C ALA A 91 10.48 -4.94 1.61
N GLY A 92 9.21 -4.57 1.47
CA GLY A 92 8.45 -3.94 2.54
C GLY A 92 8.21 -4.85 3.74
N LEU A 93 7.80 -6.11 3.52
CA LEU A 93 7.59 -7.07 4.60
C LEU A 93 8.91 -7.46 5.29
N ASP A 94 10.04 -7.54 4.56
CA ASP A 94 11.37 -7.77 5.14
C ASP A 94 11.79 -6.62 6.06
N ALA A 95 11.55 -5.37 5.64
CA ALA A 95 11.83 -4.21 6.47
C ALA A 95 10.99 -4.21 7.76
N LEU A 96 9.69 -4.45 7.66
CA LEU A 96 8.81 -4.55 8.83
C LEU A 96 9.20 -5.69 9.76
N ALA A 97 9.54 -6.86 9.22
CA ALA A 97 9.94 -8.01 10.02
C ALA A 97 11.23 -7.78 10.81
N SER A 98 12.14 -6.95 10.27
CA SER A 98 13.46 -6.68 10.87
C SER A 98 13.47 -5.50 11.86
N THR A 99 12.51 -4.58 11.76
CA THR A 99 12.58 -3.28 12.47
C THR A 99 11.44 -3.01 13.43
N SER A 100 10.37 -3.82 13.40
CA SER A 100 9.15 -3.50 14.16
C SER A 100 8.49 -4.71 14.81
N ASP A 101 7.76 -4.44 15.88
CA ASP A 101 6.93 -5.40 16.61
C ASP A 101 5.44 -5.31 16.19
N HIS A 102 5.16 -4.80 14.98
CA HIS A 102 3.79 -4.72 14.49
C HIS A 102 3.18 -6.11 14.30
N ASP A 103 1.91 -6.23 14.67
CA ASP A 103 1.13 -7.46 14.56
C ASP A 103 0.62 -7.71 13.13
N ALA A 104 0.51 -6.66 12.33
CA ALA A 104 0.01 -6.72 10.96
C ALA A 104 0.59 -5.61 10.07
N ALA A 105 0.53 -5.83 8.75
CA ALA A 105 0.77 -4.86 7.70
C ALA A 105 -0.51 -4.58 6.92
N LEU A 106 -0.92 -3.32 6.80
CA LEU A 106 -1.97 -2.89 5.90
C LEU A 106 -1.37 -2.45 4.57
N VAL A 107 -1.42 -3.31 3.58
CA VAL A 107 -0.81 -3.10 2.27
C VAL A 107 -1.74 -2.32 1.36
N THR A 108 -1.26 -1.21 0.78
CA THR A 108 -2.00 -0.44 -0.23
C THR A 108 -1.09 0.01 -1.38
N LEU A 109 -1.69 0.54 -2.43
CA LEU A 109 -1.00 1.02 -3.62
C LEU A 109 -1.11 2.54 -3.71
N VAL A 110 -0.09 3.18 -4.26
CA VAL A 110 -0.03 4.65 -4.39
C VAL A 110 -1.04 5.23 -5.40
N ASP A 111 -1.56 4.39 -6.28
CA ASP A 111 -2.42 4.78 -7.41
C ASP A 111 -3.92 4.62 -7.18
N LEU A 112 -4.34 4.59 -5.92
CA LEU A 112 -5.73 4.47 -5.48
C LEU A 112 -6.22 5.80 -4.86
N PRO A 113 -6.53 6.82 -5.67
CA PRO A 113 -6.77 8.17 -5.18
C PRO A 113 -8.05 8.34 -4.35
N ASP A 114 -9.01 7.45 -4.45
CA ASP A 114 -10.25 7.50 -3.69
C ASP A 114 -10.26 6.64 -2.42
N VAL A 115 -9.19 5.87 -2.19
CA VAL A 115 -9.00 5.09 -0.96
C VAL A 115 -8.48 6.03 0.14
N ASP A 116 -9.35 6.44 1.02
CA ASP A 116 -9.08 7.38 2.11
C ASP A 116 -9.01 6.70 3.49
N ALA A 117 -8.89 7.51 4.54
CA ALA A 117 -8.83 7.07 5.93
C ALA A 117 -10.08 6.28 6.38
N SER A 118 -11.23 6.48 5.75
CA SER A 118 -12.47 5.77 6.12
C SER A 118 -12.42 4.31 5.68
N VAL A 119 -11.88 4.05 4.49
CA VAL A 119 -11.64 2.68 3.99
C VAL A 119 -10.59 1.98 4.86
N VAL A 120 -9.46 2.63 5.13
CA VAL A 120 -8.39 2.13 5.99
C VAL A 120 -8.96 1.71 7.36
N ARG A 121 -9.70 2.61 8.00
CA ARG A 121 -10.31 2.36 9.31
C ARG A 121 -11.26 1.18 9.31
N ARG A 122 -12.05 1.04 8.25
CA ARG A 122 -13.00 -0.09 8.11
C ARG A 122 -12.27 -1.42 8.00
N VAL A 123 -11.22 -1.51 7.18
CA VAL A 123 -10.44 -2.75 7.00
C VAL A 123 -9.68 -3.10 8.29
N LEU A 124 -9.10 -2.11 8.98
CA LEU A 124 -8.44 -2.32 10.28
C LEU A 124 -9.42 -2.86 11.34
N ALA A 125 -10.65 -2.35 11.37
CA ALA A 125 -11.66 -2.78 12.33
C ALA A 125 -12.14 -4.24 12.09
N ALA A 126 -11.97 -4.77 10.90
CA ALA A 126 -12.30 -6.16 10.57
C ALA A 126 -11.19 -7.16 10.96
N GLY A 127 -9.96 -6.68 11.23
CA GLY A 127 -8.85 -7.52 11.69
C GLY A 127 -8.74 -7.54 13.21
N THR A 128 -8.48 -8.71 13.80
CA THR A 128 -8.49 -8.91 15.25
C THR A 128 -7.15 -9.37 15.84
N GLY A 129 -6.18 -9.77 15.02
CA GLY A 129 -4.92 -10.33 15.53
C GLY A 129 -3.88 -10.58 14.43
N PRO A 130 -2.72 -11.14 14.82
CA PRO A 130 -1.61 -11.42 13.90
C PRO A 130 -1.90 -12.55 12.89
N ASP A 131 -2.99 -13.26 13.06
CA ASP A 131 -3.52 -14.30 12.16
C ASP A 131 -4.57 -13.76 11.16
N SER A 132 -4.85 -12.44 11.18
CA SER A 132 -5.88 -11.84 10.35
C SER A 132 -5.42 -11.70 8.89
N LEU A 133 -6.31 -12.08 7.96
CA LEU A 133 -6.24 -11.75 6.54
C LEU A 133 -7.55 -11.09 6.13
N VAL A 134 -7.53 -9.78 5.87
CA VAL A 134 -8.72 -9.00 5.49
C VAL A 134 -8.40 -8.19 4.24
N ARG A 135 -9.33 -8.13 3.30
CA ARG A 135 -9.15 -7.43 2.04
C ARG A 135 -10.35 -6.54 1.77
N ALA A 136 -10.10 -5.27 1.42
CA ALA A 136 -11.15 -4.41 0.91
C ALA A 136 -11.78 -5.00 -0.35
N ALA A 137 -13.10 -4.92 -0.44
CA ALA A 137 -13.87 -5.24 -1.64
C ALA A 137 -14.73 -4.03 -2.02
N TYR A 138 -14.97 -3.88 -3.31
CA TYR A 138 -15.75 -2.78 -3.88
C TYR A 138 -16.79 -3.38 -4.84
N ASP A 139 -18.05 -3.30 -4.47
CA ASP A 139 -19.16 -3.98 -5.19
C ASP A 139 -18.86 -5.48 -5.40
N GLY A 140 -18.34 -6.13 -4.34
CA GLY A 140 -17.99 -7.55 -4.35
C GLY A 140 -16.70 -7.88 -5.13
N ARG A 141 -15.95 -6.90 -5.61
CA ARG A 141 -14.68 -7.10 -6.31
C ARG A 141 -13.50 -6.88 -5.35
N PRO A 142 -12.59 -7.86 -5.23
CA PRO A 142 -11.40 -7.73 -4.41
C PRO A 142 -10.52 -6.53 -4.81
N GLY A 143 -10.03 -5.77 -3.81
CA GLY A 143 -9.17 -4.61 -4.00
C GLY A 143 -8.15 -4.40 -2.89
N HIS A 144 -7.70 -3.17 -2.73
CA HIS A 144 -6.83 -2.71 -1.65
C HIS A 144 -7.54 -1.65 -0.81
N PRO A 145 -7.15 -1.48 0.47
CA PRO A 145 -6.02 -2.12 1.15
C PRO A 145 -6.27 -3.58 1.54
N VAL A 146 -5.18 -4.28 1.85
CA VAL A 146 -5.20 -5.66 2.35
C VAL A 146 -4.45 -5.72 3.67
N LEU A 147 -5.11 -6.12 4.75
CA LEU A 147 -4.50 -6.39 6.04
C LEU A 147 -3.92 -7.81 6.04
N ILE A 148 -2.62 -7.90 6.31
CA ILE A 148 -1.86 -9.16 6.37
C ILE A 148 -1.27 -9.27 7.77
N GLY A 149 -1.81 -10.13 8.59
CA GLY A 149 -1.31 -10.44 9.92
C GLY A 149 0.11 -11.03 9.87
N ARG A 150 0.88 -10.80 10.93
CA ARG A 150 2.31 -11.16 11.00
C ARG A 150 2.56 -12.64 10.74
N GLU A 151 1.65 -13.51 11.16
CA GLU A 151 1.78 -14.96 10.94
C GLU A 151 1.77 -15.36 9.46
N HIS A 152 1.25 -14.50 8.58
CA HIS A 152 1.20 -14.73 7.14
C HIS A 152 2.41 -14.17 6.36
N TRP A 153 3.24 -13.29 6.98
CA TRP A 153 4.30 -12.59 6.26
C TRP A 153 5.30 -13.52 5.59
N ASP A 154 5.74 -14.56 6.29
CA ASP A 154 6.71 -15.52 5.74
C ASP A 154 6.15 -16.26 4.53
N GLY A 155 4.89 -16.70 4.60
CA GLY A 155 4.21 -17.36 3.49
C GLY A 155 4.01 -16.45 2.28
N VAL A 156 3.61 -15.20 2.51
CA VAL A 156 3.49 -14.18 1.46
C VAL A 156 4.85 -13.92 0.82
N ARG A 157 5.91 -13.70 1.60
CA ARG A 157 7.27 -13.46 1.10
C ARG A 157 7.79 -14.63 0.27
N ALA A 158 7.52 -15.85 0.70
CA ALA A 158 7.94 -17.07 -0.02
C ALA A 158 7.27 -17.21 -1.38
N THR A 159 6.05 -16.69 -1.58
CA THR A 159 5.23 -16.90 -2.78
C THR A 159 5.08 -15.66 -3.66
N ALA A 160 5.29 -14.45 -3.14
CA ALA A 160 5.14 -13.21 -3.91
C ALA A 160 6.15 -13.12 -5.05
N ARG A 161 5.68 -13.11 -6.31
CA ARG A 161 6.50 -13.06 -7.54
C ARG A 161 5.81 -12.19 -8.60
N GLY A 162 6.62 -11.55 -9.44
CA GLY A 162 6.15 -10.76 -10.57
C GLY A 162 5.06 -9.76 -10.17
N ASP A 163 4.07 -9.55 -11.04
CA ASP A 163 2.96 -8.61 -10.81
C ASP A 163 1.79 -9.20 -10.00
N GLN A 164 1.93 -10.44 -9.52
CA GLN A 164 0.85 -11.10 -8.79
C GLN A 164 0.78 -10.72 -7.30
N GLY A 165 1.84 -10.09 -6.76
CA GLY A 165 1.89 -9.76 -5.34
C GLY A 165 1.62 -10.98 -4.46
N ALA A 166 0.66 -10.88 -3.55
CA ALA A 166 0.28 -11.97 -2.63
C ALA A 166 -0.78 -12.94 -3.18
N ARG A 167 -1.20 -12.83 -4.45
CA ARG A 167 -2.31 -13.64 -5.00
C ARG A 167 -2.09 -15.14 -4.88
N ALA A 168 -0.85 -15.61 -5.10
CA ALA A 168 -0.53 -17.04 -4.98
C ALA A 168 -0.78 -17.55 -3.55
N TYR A 169 -0.38 -16.77 -2.54
CA TYR A 169 -0.63 -17.09 -1.14
C TYR A 169 -2.13 -17.09 -0.80
N PHE A 170 -2.87 -16.11 -1.30
CA PHE A 170 -4.30 -15.97 -1.03
C PHE A 170 -5.18 -17.04 -1.69
N SER A 171 -4.66 -17.78 -2.67
CA SER A 171 -5.37 -18.95 -3.23
C SER A 171 -5.53 -20.07 -2.19
N ASP A 172 -4.52 -20.26 -1.34
CA ASP A 172 -4.53 -21.29 -0.30
C ASP A 172 -5.01 -20.74 1.06
N HIS A 173 -4.92 -19.42 1.24
CA HIS A 173 -5.29 -18.68 2.46
C HIS A 173 -6.19 -17.50 2.07
N PRO A 174 -7.48 -17.75 1.77
CA PRO A 174 -8.34 -16.68 1.25
C PRO A 174 -8.63 -15.62 2.32
N PRO A 175 -8.36 -14.32 2.02
CA PRO A 175 -8.71 -13.22 2.90
C PRO A 175 -10.23 -13.11 3.10
N VAL A 176 -10.65 -12.59 4.24
CA VAL A 176 -12.03 -12.16 4.46
C VAL A 176 -12.24 -10.85 3.70
N ASP A 177 -13.25 -10.82 2.82
CA ASP A 177 -13.60 -9.60 2.08
C ASP A 177 -14.37 -8.63 2.99
N CYS A 178 -13.90 -7.39 3.06
CA CYS A 178 -14.51 -6.27 3.78
C CYS A 178 -15.10 -5.30 2.75
N GLU A 179 -16.42 -5.25 2.63
CA GLU A 179 -17.08 -4.39 1.63
C GLU A 179 -16.91 -2.91 1.95
N CYS A 180 -16.41 -2.16 0.97
CA CYS A 180 -16.07 -0.74 1.04
C CYS A 180 -16.66 0.08 -0.14
N GLY A 181 -17.50 -0.50 -0.99
CA GLY A 181 -18.06 0.14 -2.17
C GLY A 181 -18.94 1.37 -1.88
N ASP A 182 -19.44 1.50 -0.64
CA ASP A 182 -20.14 2.70 -0.17
C ASP A 182 -19.19 3.85 0.22
N LEU A 183 -17.89 3.60 0.35
CA LEU A 183 -16.87 4.60 0.73
C LEU A 183 -15.98 5.03 -0.46
N ALA A 184 -15.65 4.09 -1.35
CA ALA A 184 -14.74 4.32 -2.46
C ALA A 184 -15.05 3.37 -3.63
N THR A 185 -14.40 3.58 -4.77
CA THR A 185 -14.47 2.66 -5.90
C THR A 185 -13.32 1.67 -5.95
N GLY A 186 -12.21 1.99 -5.27
CA GLY A 186 -10.99 1.21 -5.28
C GLY A 186 -10.33 1.09 -6.65
N ARG A 187 -10.63 2.02 -7.57
CA ARG A 187 -10.07 2.02 -8.92
C ARG A 187 -8.68 2.62 -8.93
N ASP A 188 -7.77 1.91 -9.58
CA ASP A 188 -6.43 2.40 -9.86
C ASP A 188 -6.41 3.40 -11.03
N VAL A 189 -5.49 4.35 -10.94
CA VAL A 189 -5.18 5.31 -12.01
C VAL A 189 -4.04 4.74 -12.85
N ASP A 190 -4.39 4.18 -14.01
CA ASP A 190 -3.43 3.51 -14.90
C ASP A 190 -3.02 4.36 -16.11
N ARG A 191 -3.86 5.33 -16.49
CA ARG A 191 -3.67 6.17 -17.67
C ARG A 191 -3.98 7.64 -17.37
N PRO A 192 -3.43 8.59 -18.15
CA PRO A 192 -3.72 10.01 -17.96
C PRO A 192 -5.21 10.38 -17.98
N GLU A 193 -6.02 9.65 -18.76
CA GLU A 193 -7.47 9.85 -18.82
C GLU A 193 -8.22 9.42 -17.53
N ASP A 194 -7.59 8.60 -16.67
CA ASP A 194 -8.15 8.20 -15.38
C ASP A 194 -7.97 9.29 -14.30
N LEU A 195 -7.13 10.30 -14.58
CA LEU A 195 -7.00 11.51 -13.76
C LEU A 195 -8.21 12.41 -14.06
N THR A 196 -9.34 12.14 -13.39
CA THR A 196 -10.50 13.03 -13.48
C THR A 196 -10.22 14.34 -12.74
N PRO A 197 -10.64 15.50 -13.29
CA PRO A 197 -10.48 16.81 -12.63
C PRO A 197 -11.27 16.92 -11.34
#